data_5bb153b09569a274aa35256ce6bbf1a4
#
_entry.id   5bb153b09569a274aa35256ce6bbf1a4
#
_cell.length_a   1.000
_cell.length_b   1.000
_cell.length_c   1.000
_cell.angle_alpha   90.00
_cell.angle_beta   90.00
_cell.angle_gamma   90.00
#
_symmetry.space_group_name_H-M   'P 1'
#
loop_
_entity.id
_entity.type
_entity.pdbx_description
1 polymer ?
#
loop_
_entity_poly.entity_id
_entity_poly.type
_entity_poly.pdbx_seq_one_letter_code
_entity_poly.pdbx_strand_id
1 'polypeptide(L)'
;MTRPLRISIAVATAAVAALALSSCASGSGNSAVGTVADGKLTIATGQPAYSPWVEDNKPQSGKGFESAVAYAVAKEMGYAKSDVVWKRSTFDSAIAPGPKDWDLNIQQFSIDAKRKKAVDMSSAYYTTTQAVVTTSGSKAVDDTTIDSLKKDAIGVATGSTSIASVKDVLGVTPQVFNSNDDAVLALKSGQIDAIVTDLPTAFYMAAAQLDDGTVSAQFPADGKGDQFGFVLPKGSELTSKVDKALQTLDDDGTLKQLQTKWLSSETNTPVLK
;
A
#
# COMPACT_ATOMS: atom_id res chain seq x y z
N MET A 1 -11.20 -24.71 -95.81
CA MET A 1 -10.10 -25.62 -96.19
C MET A 1 -8.90 -25.39 -95.27
N THR A 2 -8.55 -26.39 -94.56
CA THR A 2 -7.20 -26.78 -94.05
C THR A 2 -6.44 -25.82 -93.11
N ARG A 3 -6.22 -26.33 -91.93
CA ARG A 3 -5.18 -26.13 -90.90
C ARG A 3 -3.74 -26.01 -91.47
N PRO A 4 -2.73 -25.58 -90.71
CA PRO A 4 -2.32 -26.23 -89.47
C PRO A 4 -1.76 -25.35 -88.36
N LEU A 5 -1.85 -25.90 -87.19
CA LEU A 5 -1.15 -25.83 -85.93
C LEU A 5 0.37 -25.64 -86.04
N ARG A 6 0.95 -24.71 -85.31
CA ARG A 6 2.35 -24.75 -84.86
C ARG A 6 2.53 -24.37 -83.44
N ILE A 7 2.97 -25.26 -82.64
CA ILE A 7 3.43 -25.23 -81.28
C ILE A 7 4.77 -24.47 -81.26
N SER A 8 4.93 -23.52 -80.35
CA SER A 8 6.25 -22.97 -79.97
C SER A 8 6.37 -22.91 -78.46
N ILE A 9 7.36 -23.58 -77.97
CA ILE A 9 7.78 -23.78 -76.61
C ILE A 9 8.31 -22.45 -76.08
N ALA A 10 7.77 -21.97 -74.93
CA ALA A 10 8.31 -20.85 -74.19
C ALA A 10 9.15 -21.34 -73.03
N VAL A 11 10.38 -20.87 -73.00
CA VAL A 11 11.40 -21.14 -72.00
C VAL A 11 11.04 -20.36 -70.71
N ALA A 12 10.96 -21.08 -69.62
CA ALA A 12 10.76 -20.52 -68.28
C ALA A 12 12.07 -19.93 -67.77
N THR A 13 12.10 -18.64 -67.54
CA THR A 13 13.13 -17.94 -66.76
C THR A 13 12.64 -17.74 -65.34
N ALA A 14 13.24 -18.47 -64.40
CA ALA A 14 13.01 -18.34 -62.97
C ALA A 14 13.66 -17.08 -62.43
N ALA A 15 12.84 -16.10 -62.07
CA ALA A 15 13.28 -14.94 -61.30
C ALA A 15 13.23 -15.31 -59.82
N VAL A 16 14.39 -15.48 -59.18
CA VAL A 16 14.55 -15.63 -57.73
C VAL A 16 14.36 -14.26 -57.11
N ALA A 17 13.17 -14.02 -56.53
CA ALA A 17 12.94 -12.87 -55.71
C ALA A 17 13.53 -13.14 -54.32
N ALA A 18 14.66 -12.50 -54.01
CA ALA A 18 15.23 -12.47 -52.66
C ALA A 18 14.32 -11.64 -51.77
N LEU A 19 13.52 -12.31 -50.95
CA LEU A 19 12.81 -11.67 -49.82
C LEU A 19 13.85 -11.28 -48.79
N ALA A 20 14.23 -9.99 -48.81
CA ALA A 20 14.92 -9.35 -47.70
C ALA A 20 13.98 -9.37 -46.49
N LEU A 21 14.17 -10.33 -45.58
CA LEU A 21 13.64 -10.29 -44.24
C LEU A 21 14.30 -9.12 -43.53
N SER A 22 13.64 -7.98 -43.56
CA SER A 22 13.92 -6.87 -42.66
C SER A 22 13.57 -7.36 -41.28
N SER A 23 14.56 -7.91 -40.58
CA SER A 23 14.52 -8.10 -39.16
C SER A 23 14.39 -6.69 -38.54
N CYS A 24 13.16 -6.28 -38.26
CA CYS A 24 12.92 -5.25 -37.28
C CYS A 24 13.51 -5.76 -35.98
N ALA A 25 14.68 -5.24 -35.63
CA ALA A 25 15.20 -5.30 -34.30
C ALA A 25 14.16 -4.63 -33.39
N SER A 26 13.24 -5.46 -32.91
CA SER A 26 12.35 -5.07 -31.82
C SER A 26 13.27 -4.73 -30.67
N GLY A 27 13.38 -3.43 -30.38
CA GLY A 27 13.91 -2.99 -29.11
C GLY A 27 13.25 -3.83 -28.04
N SER A 28 14.03 -4.36 -27.14
CA SER A 28 13.58 -5.05 -25.94
C SER A 28 12.73 -4.08 -25.13
N GLY A 29 11.51 -3.84 -25.57
CA GLY A 29 10.43 -3.39 -24.73
C GLY A 29 10.21 -4.54 -23.75
N ASN A 30 10.61 -4.34 -22.53
CA ASN A 30 10.28 -5.20 -21.41
C ASN A 30 8.74 -5.17 -21.33
N SER A 31 8.07 -6.09 -22.05
CA SER A 31 6.66 -6.31 -21.89
C SER A 31 6.50 -6.77 -20.46
N ALA A 32 6.05 -5.89 -19.61
CA ALA A 32 5.77 -6.20 -18.21
C ALA A 32 4.61 -7.20 -18.22
N VAL A 33 4.95 -8.47 -18.25
CA VAL A 33 4.01 -9.57 -18.14
C VAL A 33 3.27 -9.39 -16.82
N GLY A 34 1.96 -9.27 -16.88
CA GLY A 34 1.09 -9.31 -15.70
C GLY A 34 0.60 -7.98 -15.13
N THR A 35 0.75 -6.83 -15.82
CA THR A 35 0.15 -5.55 -15.38
C THR A 35 -1.25 -5.32 -15.96
N VAL A 36 -2.11 -4.59 -15.21
CA VAL A 36 -3.48 -4.22 -15.62
C VAL A 36 -3.50 -3.40 -16.92
N ALA A 37 -2.46 -2.60 -17.16
CA ALA A 37 -2.31 -1.80 -18.37
C ALA A 37 -0.90 -1.97 -18.95
N ASP A 38 -0.80 -2.23 -20.25
CA ASP A 38 0.47 -2.46 -20.93
C ASP A 38 1.44 -1.28 -20.74
N GLY A 39 2.66 -1.59 -20.32
CA GLY A 39 3.72 -0.61 -20.11
C GLY A 39 3.51 0.33 -18.91
N LYS A 40 2.47 0.12 -18.11
CA LYS A 40 2.16 0.93 -16.93
C LYS A 40 2.15 0.08 -15.66
N LEU A 41 2.46 0.71 -14.55
CA LEU A 41 2.27 0.15 -13.22
C LEU A 41 1.13 0.90 -12.54
N THR A 42 0.00 0.21 -12.35
CA THR A 42 -1.18 0.78 -11.70
C THR A 42 -1.09 0.56 -10.20
N ILE A 43 -0.92 1.64 -9.45
CA ILE A 43 -0.82 1.60 -7.98
C ILE A 43 -2.07 2.20 -7.36
N ALA A 44 -2.69 1.51 -6.43
CA ALA A 44 -3.83 2.02 -5.68
C ALA A 44 -3.43 2.49 -4.28
N THR A 45 -4.19 3.43 -3.74
CA THR A 45 -4.13 3.89 -2.35
C THR A 45 -5.50 4.33 -1.85
N GLY A 46 -5.61 4.70 -0.60
CA GLY A 46 -6.87 5.10 0.05
C GLY A 46 -7.56 6.32 -0.54
N GLN A 47 -8.84 6.48 -0.23
CA GLN A 47 -9.65 7.64 -0.56
C GLN A 47 -10.49 8.04 0.65
N PRO A 48 -10.14 9.12 1.34
CA PRO A 48 -8.90 9.90 1.17
C PRO A 48 -7.65 9.15 1.62
N ALA A 49 -6.47 9.65 1.24
CA ALA A 49 -5.18 9.23 1.76
C ALA A 49 -4.55 10.41 2.51
N TYR A 50 -4.00 10.16 3.69
CA TYR A 50 -3.61 11.18 4.65
C TYR A 50 -2.10 11.32 4.80
N SER A 51 -1.67 12.53 5.24
CA SER A 51 -0.33 12.73 5.79
C SER A 51 -0.12 11.83 7.02
N PRO A 52 1.11 11.41 7.29
CA PRO A 52 2.33 11.64 6.51
C PRO A 52 2.52 10.62 5.37
N TRP A 53 1.53 9.76 5.12
CA TRP A 53 1.58 8.69 4.11
C TRP A 53 1.49 9.24 2.69
N VAL A 54 0.53 10.13 2.47
CA VAL A 54 0.28 10.81 1.20
C VAL A 54 -0.05 12.28 1.48
N GLU A 55 0.82 13.19 1.07
CA GLU A 55 0.57 14.63 1.26
C GLU A 55 -0.56 15.15 0.37
N ASP A 56 -1.38 16.03 0.94
CA ASP A 56 -2.51 16.70 0.26
C ASP A 56 -3.49 15.75 -0.44
N ASN A 57 -3.56 14.47 -0.04
CA ASN A 57 -4.34 13.45 -0.75
C ASN A 57 -3.95 13.33 -2.26
N LYS A 58 -2.66 13.58 -2.59
CA LYS A 58 -2.14 13.61 -3.97
C LYS A 58 -0.99 12.60 -4.14
N PRO A 59 -1.26 11.29 -4.26
CA PRO A 59 -0.20 10.27 -4.37
C PRO A 59 0.69 10.48 -5.60
N GLN A 60 0.15 11.02 -6.70
CA GLN A 60 0.91 11.33 -7.92
C GLN A 60 2.01 12.38 -7.70
N SER A 61 1.96 13.15 -6.63
CA SER A 61 3.02 14.12 -6.28
C SER A 61 4.33 13.43 -5.92
N GLY A 62 4.27 12.21 -5.36
CA GLY A 62 5.40 11.51 -4.76
C GLY A 62 5.78 12.09 -3.39
N LYS A 63 4.92 12.93 -2.79
CA LYS A 63 5.09 13.47 -1.45
C LYS A 63 4.31 12.63 -0.45
N GLY A 64 4.92 12.43 0.73
CA GLY A 64 4.47 11.50 1.76
C GLY A 64 5.20 10.16 1.67
N PHE A 65 5.26 9.45 2.80
CA PHE A 65 6.08 8.25 2.92
C PHE A 65 5.69 7.17 1.90
N GLU A 66 4.43 6.77 1.86
CA GLU A 66 3.96 5.72 0.96
C GLU A 66 3.99 6.13 -0.52
N SER A 67 3.68 7.40 -0.83
CA SER A 67 3.85 7.90 -2.19
C SER A 67 5.30 7.80 -2.66
N ALA A 68 6.25 8.14 -1.79
CA ALA A 68 7.68 8.09 -2.11
C ALA A 68 8.18 6.64 -2.23
N VAL A 69 7.77 5.74 -1.32
CA VAL A 69 8.09 4.30 -1.39
C VAL A 69 7.54 3.69 -2.67
N ALA A 70 6.29 3.98 -3.03
CA ALA A 70 5.67 3.46 -4.26
C ALA A 70 6.46 3.85 -5.52
N TYR A 71 6.90 5.10 -5.62
CA TYR A 71 7.73 5.54 -6.75
C TYR A 71 9.14 4.96 -6.72
N ALA A 72 9.73 4.76 -5.54
CA ALA A 72 11.02 4.10 -5.41
C ALA A 72 10.94 2.64 -5.89
N VAL A 73 9.93 1.89 -5.44
CA VAL A 73 9.66 0.52 -5.89
C VAL A 73 9.41 0.47 -7.41
N ALA A 74 8.55 1.36 -7.93
CA ALA A 74 8.29 1.43 -9.37
C ALA A 74 9.58 1.64 -10.18
N LYS A 75 10.46 2.53 -9.73
CA LYS A 75 11.76 2.80 -10.35
C LYS A 75 12.66 1.57 -10.36
N GLU A 76 12.77 0.87 -9.23
CA GLU A 76 13.57 -0.38 -9.12
C GLU A 76 12.99 -1.50 -10.00
N MET A 77 11.66 -1.50 -10.23
CA MET A 77 11.00 -2.41 -11.17
C MET A 77 11.16 -1.99 -12.64
N GLY A 78 11.81 -0.86 -12.93
CA GLY A 78 12.08 -0.35 -14.28
C GLY A 78 11.01 0.57 -14.87
N TYR A 79 10.04 1.05 -14.07
CA TYR A 79 9.03 2.01 -14.52
C TYR A 79 9.49 3.45 -14.31
N ALA A 80 9.34 4.30 -15.32
CA ALA A 80 9.49 5.73 -15.15
C ALA A 80 8.32 6.29 -14.30
N LYS A 81 8.51 7.46 -13.69
CA LYS A 81 7.44 8.13 -12.93
C LYS A 81 6.18 8.37 -13.77
N SER A 82 6.33 8.65 -15.06
CA SER A 82 5.23 8.84 -16.04
C SER A 82 4.47 7.55 -16.36
N ASP A 83 5.01 6.40 -15.99
CA ASP A 83 4.41 5.09 -16.26
C ASP A 83 3.64 4.56 -15.05
N VAL A 84 3.69 5.28 -13.94
CA VAL A 84 2.88 4.99 -12.75
C VAL A 84 1.51 5.65 -12.89
N VAL A 85 0.46 4.83 -12.81
CA VAL A 85 -0.94 5.26 -12.81
C VAL A 85 -1.51 5.06 -11.40
N TRP A 86 -2.10 6.11 -10.83
CA TRP A 86 -2.71 6.02 -9.52
C TRP A 86 -4.21 5.76 -9.59
N LYS A 87 -4.68 4.84 -8.74
CA LYS A 87 -6.09 4.55 -8.49
C LYS A 87 -6.45 4.73 -7.02
N ARG A 88 -7.76 4.75 -6.75
CA ARG A 88 -8.30 4.80 -5.40
C ARG A 88 -9.02 3.51 -5.08
N SER A 89 -8.87 3.05 -3.84
CA SER A 89 -9.45 1.82 -3.34
C SER A 89 -9.84 2.00 -1.89
N THR A 90 -10.93 1.40 -1.46
CA THR A 90 -11.21 1.31 -0.03
C THR A 90 -10.30 0.26 0.60
N PHE A 91 -10.01 0.41 1.90
CA PHE A 91 -9.16 -0.54 2.64
C PHE A 91 -9.71 -1.97 2.54
N ASP A 92 -11.00 -2.15 2.84
CA ASP A 92 -11.65 -3.47 2.83
C ASP A 92 -11.66 -4.11 1.45
N SER A 93 -11.93 -3.32 0.38
CA SER A 93 -11.92 -3.86 -0.99
C SER A 93 -10.53 -4.31 -1.44
N ALA A 94 -9.48 -3.66 -0.95
CA ALA A 94 -8.11 -4.03 -1.27
C ALA A 94 -7.73 -5.41 -0.73
N ILE A 95 -8.11 -5.72 0.51
CA ILE A 95 -7.79 -7.00 1.18
C ILE A 95 -8.83 -8.10 0.95
N ALA A 96 -9.97 -7.79 0.31
CA ALA A 96 -10.99 -8.79 -0.03
C ALA A 96 -10.49 -9.73 -1.14
N PRO A 97 -10.97 -10.99 -1.20
CA PRO A 97 -10.67 -11.87 -2.32
C PRO A 97 -11.30 -11.38 -3.62
N GLY A 98 -10.76 -11.81 -4.76
CA GLY A 98 -11.29 -11.53 -6.10
C GLY A 98 -10.38 -10.64 -6.95
N PRO A 99 -10.80 -10.38 -8.21
CA PRO A 99 -10.00 -9.60 -9.15
C PRO A 99 -9.83 -8.15 -8.70
N LYS A 100 -8.68 -7.57 -9.08
CA LYS A 100 -8.34 -6.18 -8.81
C LYS A 100 -8.12 -5.45 -10.13
N ASP A 101 -8.39 -4.14 -10.14
CA ASP A 101 -8.17 -3.26 -11.28
C ASP A 101 -6.89 -2.43 -11.14
N TRP A 102 -5.97 -2.90 -10.30
CA TRP A 102 -4.66 -2.34 -10.01
C TRP A 102 -3.63 -3.48 -9.81
N ASP A 103 -2.36 -3.15 -9.98
CA ASP A 103 -1.24 -4.08 -9.85
C ASP A 103 -0.73 -4.17 -8.40
N LEU A 104 -0.60 -3.01 -7.75
CA LEU A 104 -0.15 -2.85 -6.37
C LEU A 104 -1.13 -1.97 -5.61
N ASN A 105 -1.24 -2.19 -4.29
CA ASN A 105 -1.93 -1.27 -3.40
C ASN A 105 -1.07 -0.99 -2.16
N ILE A 106 -0.94 0.28 -1.79
CA ILE A 106 -0.17 0.74 -0.64
C ILE A 106 -1.05 1.65 0.22
N GLN A 107 -1.40 1.18 1.43
CA GLN A 107 -2.35 1.83 2.33
C GLN A 107 -2.22 1.26 3.75
N GLN A 108 -1.02 1.30 4.33
CA GLN A 108 -0.71 0.83 5.68
C GLN A 108 -1.22 -0.59 5.97
N PHE A 109 -1.11 -1.50 5.00
CA PHE A 109 -1.56 -2.87 5.18
C PHE A 109 -0.57 -3.68 6.01
N SER A 110 -0.92 -3.99 7.26
CA SER A 110 -0.15 -4.93 8.07
C SER A 110 -0.12 -6.30 7.41
N ILE A 111 1.06 -6.88 7.33
CA ILE A 111 1.28 -8.22 6.79
C ILE A 111 0.69 -9.24 7.77
N ASP A 112 -0.38 -9.88 7.35
CA ASP A 112 -1.19 -10.79 8.18
C ASP A 112 -1.48 -12.11 7.46
N ALA A 113 -1.43 -13.22 8.21
CA ALA A 113 -1.64 -14.55 7.65
C ALA A 113 -3.07 -14.76 7.12
N LYS A 114 -4.08 -14.07 7.69
CA LYS A 114 -5.46 -14.13 7.21
C LYS A 114 -5.59 -13.39 5.88
N ARG A 115 -4.99 -12.19 5.77
CA ARG A 115 -4.96 -11.41 4.52
C ARG A 115 -4.26 -12.16 3.40
N LYS A 116 -3.13 -12.84 3.69
CA LYS A 116 -2.40 -13.67 2.72
C LYS A 116 -3.20 -14.82 2.11
N LYS A 117 -4.33 -15.22 2.70
CA LYS A 117 -5.24 -16.20 2.08
C LYS A 117 -6.03 -15.62 0.90
N ALA A 118 -6.36 -14.33 0.96
CA ALA A 118 -7.19 -13.65 -0.03
C ALA A 118 -6.39 -12.88 -1.09
N VAL A 119 -5.24 -12.34 -0.71
CA VAL A 119 -4.36 -11.51 -1.55
C VAL A 119 -2.91 -11.92 -1.37
N ASP A 120 -2.03 -11.48 -2.26
CA ASP A 120 -0.60 -11.56 -2.01
C ASP A 120 -0.16 -10.29 -1.28
N MET A 121 0.89 -10.43 -0.48
CA MET A 121 1.50 -9.33 0.25
C MET A 121 3.01 -9.41 0.09
N SER A 122 3.61 -8.26 -0.17
CA SER A 122 5.08 -8.14 -0.29
C SER A 122 5.78 -8.34 1.06
N SER A 123 7.10 -8.35 1.04
CA SER A 123 7.93 -8.07 2.21
C SER A 123 7.65 -6.67 2.76
N ALA A 124 8.09 -6.41 3.99
CA ALA A 124 7.79 -5.17 4.68
C ALA A 124 8.57 -3.98 4.09
N TYR A 125 7.88 -2.84 3.92
CA TYR A 125 8.52 -1.54 3.66
C TYR A 125 8.62 -0.66 4.90
N TYR A 126 7.89 -0.99 5.98
CA TYR A 126 7.86 -0.24 7.23
C TYR A 126 7.45 -1.15 8.39
N THR A 127 7.87 -0.78 9.60
CA THR A 127 7.44 -1.43 10.85
C THR A 127 7.03 -0.36 11.84
N THR A 128 5.86 -0.53 12.47
CA THR A 128 5.27 0.40 13.42
C THR A 128 4.69 -0.32 14.63
N THR A 129 4.16 0.45 15.59
CA THR A 129 3.37 -0.02 16.73
C THR A 129 1.96 0.53 16.65
N GLN A 130 1.02 -0.04 17.40
CA GLN A 130 -0.28 0.58 17.66
C GLN A 130 -0.12 1.69 18.71
N ALA A 131 -0.97 2.70 18.63
CA ALA A 131 -0.95 3.82 19.57
C ALA A 131 -2.37 4.25 19.96
N VAL A 132 -2.46 4.92 21.09
CA VAL A 132 -3.70 5.44 21.68
C VAL A 132 -3.81 6.91 21.39
N VAL A 133 -4.90 7.34 20.74
CA VAL A 133 -5.26 8.74 20.52
C VAL A 133 -6.43 9.10 21.40
N THR A 134 -6.34 10.21 22.08
CA THR A 134 -7.38 10.78 22.94
C THR A 134 -7.44 12.29 22.81
N THR A 135 -8.33 12.96 23.54
CA THR A 135 -8.43 14.40 23.62
C THR A 135 -8.33 14.87 25.05
N SER A 136 -8.01 16.14 25.30
CA SER A 136 -7.93 16.72 26.64
C SER A 136 -9.24 16.65 27.42
N GLY A 137 -10.38 16.59 26.72
CA GLY A 137 -11.71 16.46 27.32
C GLY A 137 -12.15 15.02 27.58
N SER A 138 -11.38 14.02 27.13
CA SER A 138 -11.71 12.61 27.35
C SER A 138 -11.29 12.15 28.75
N LYS A 139 -12.05 11.23 29.33
CA LYS A 139 -11.65 10.56 30.58
C LYS A 139 -10.40 9.69 30.43
N ALA A 140 -10.06 9.26 29.22
CA ALA A 140 -8.87 8.47 28.91
C ALA A 140 -7.59 9.32 28.74
N VAL A 141 -7.62 10.64 28.96
CA VAL A 141 -6.50 11.58 28.69
C VAL A 141 -5.22 11.22 29.45
N ASP A 142 -5.36 10.76 30.70
CA ASP A 142 -4.24 10.38 31.59
C ASP A 142 -4.04 8.86 31.66
N ASP A 143 -4.82 8.07 30.92
CA ASP A 143 -4.77 6.61 30.95
C ASP A 143 -3.65 6.09 30.05
N THR A 144 -2.50 5.80 30.68
CA THR A 144 -1.26 5.36 30.00
C THR A 144 -0.85 3.94 30.42
N THR A 145 -1.75 3.20 31.10
CA THR A 145 -1.53 1.81 31.50
C THR A 145 -2.59 0.89 30.92
N ILE A 146 -2.23 -0.38 30.76
CA ILE A 146 -3.17 -1.42 30.31
C ILE A 146 -4.41 -1.48 31.23
N ASP A 147 -4.21 -1.39 32.54
CA ASP A 147 -5.31 -1.52 33.51
C ASP A 147 -6.24 -0.31 33.56
N SER A 148 -5.75 0.90 33.23
CA SER A 148 -6.61 2.08 33.11
C SER A 148 -7.42 2.02 31.82
N LEU A 149 -6.76 1.80 30.67
CA LEU A 149 -7.40 1.77 29.34
C LEU A 149 -8.46 0.67 29.17
N LYS A 150 -8.39 -0.42 29.94
CA LYS A 150 -9.45 -1.46 29.96
C LYS A 150 -10.83 -0.94 30.35
N LYS A 151 -10.90 0.20 31.01
CA LYS A 151 -12.15 0.78 31.52
C LYS A 151 -12.77 1.77 30.55
N ASP A 152 -12.05 2.09 29.48
CA ASP A 152 -12.43 3.09 28.49
C ASP A 152 -13.15 2.48 27.29
N ALA A 153 -13.99 3.29 26.67
CA ALA A 153 -14.61 2.97 25.39
C ALA A 153 -13.59 3.19 24.26
N ILE A 154 -13.00 2.11 23.77
CA ILE A 154 -11.97 2.16 22.72
C ILE A 154 -12.62 1.98 21.35
N GLY A 155 -12.29 2.89 20.41
CA GLY A 155 -12.67 2.82 19.00
C GLY A 155 -11.54 2.35 18.10
N VAL A 156 -11.87 1.61 17.04
CA VAL A 156 -10.94 1.14 16.00
C VAL A 156 -11.61 1.13 14.63
N ALA A 157 -10.84 1.22 13.55
CA ALA A 157 -11.38 1.07 12.20
C ALA A 157 -11.61 -0.40 11.83
N THR A 158 -12.66 -0.66 11.03
CA THR A 158 -12.95 -1.99 10.49
C THR A 158 -11.78 -2.51 9.66
N GLY A 159 -11.59 -3.84 9.66
CA GLY A 159 -10.54 -4.52 8.89
C GLY A 159 -9.11 -4.28 9.39
N SER A 160 -8.88 -3.37 10.37
CA SER A 160 -7.55 -3.05 10.91
C SER A 160 -7.03 -4.15 11.86
N THR A 161 -5.72 -4.22 12.02
CA THR A 161 -5.06 -5.05 13.05
C THR A 161 -5.28 -4.51 14.45
N SER A 162 -5.66 -3.24 14.60
CA SER A 162 -5.99 -2.59 15.87
C SER A 162 -7.08 -3.35 16.64
N ILE A 163 -8.03 -4.00 15.93
CA ILE A 163 -9.07 -4.84 16.55
C ILE A 163 -8.45 -5.99 17.36
N ALA A 164 -7.48 -6.68 16.76
CA ALA A 164 -6.78 -7.78 17.43
C ALA A 164 -5.89 -7.24 18.56
N SER A 165 -5.14 -6.17 18.29
CA SER A 165 -4.23 -5.56 19.27
C SER A 165 -4.97 -5.12 20.55
N VAL A 166 -6.14 -4.48 20.42
CA VAL A 166 -6.96 -4.09 21.58
C VAL A 166 -7.42 -5.34 22.36
N LYS A 167 -7.87 -6.39 21.67
CA LYS A 167 -8.31 -7.63 22.34
C LYS A 167 -7.17 -8.35 23.03
N ASP A 168 -6.03 -8.45 22.38
CA ASP A 168 -4.89 -9.25 22.87
C ASP A 168 -4.15 -8.52 24.00
N VAL A 169 -3.98 -7.18 23.92
CA VAL A 169 -3.24 -6.40 24.91
C VAL A 169 -4.15 -5.91 26.05
N LEU A 170 -5.32 -5.32 25.70
CA LEU A 170 -6.22 -4.78 26.72
C LEU A 170 -7.26 -5.80 27.24
N GLY A 171 -7.49 -6.90 26.51
CA GLY A 171 -8.50 -7.90 26.90
C GLY A 171 -9.95 -7.41 26.76
N VAL A 172 -10.19 -6.31 26.04
CA VAL A 172 -11.53 -5.72 25.84
C VAL A 172 -11.95 -5.80 24.36
N THR A 173 -13.25 -5.68 24.12
CA THR A 173 -13.80 -5.62 22.75
C THR A 173 -13.96 -4.17 22.34
N PRO A 174 -13.23 -3.66 21.32
CA PRO A 174 -13.37 -2.29 20.87
C PRO A 174 -14.70 -2.07 20.10
N GLN A 175 -15.15 -0.81 20.05
CA GLN A 175 -16.17 -0.37 19.10
C GLN A 175 -15.53 -0.25 17.71
N VAL A 176 -16.17 -0.86 16.70
CA VAL A 176 -15.63 -0.88 15.33
C VAL A 176 -16.39 0.14 14.48
N PHE A 177 -15.65 1.04 13.84
CA PHE A 177 -16.14 2.08 12.95
C PHE A 177 -15.79 1.75 11.50
N ASN A 178 -16.55 2.30 10.52
CA ASN A 178 -16.29 2.02 9.11
C ASN A 178 -14.97 2.63 8.60
N SER A 179 -14.48 3.67 9.26
CA SER A 179 -13.22 4.34 8.92
C SER A 179 -12.56 4.97 10.16
N ASN A 180 -11.32 5.39 10.00
CA ASN A 180 -10.65 6.22 10.99
C ASN A 180 -11.35 7.57 11.19
N ASP A 181 -11.93 8.16 10.14
CA ASP A 181 -12.67 9.42 10.24
C ASP A 181 -13.93 9.26 11.08
N ASP A 182 -14.67 8.16 10.92
CA ASP A 182 -15.84 7.86 11.77
C ASP A 182 -15.45 7.68 13.24
N ALA A 183 -14.31 7.04 13.51
CA ALA A 183 -13.76 6.92 14.86
C ALA A 183 -13.38 8.28 15.45
N VAL A 184 -12.78 9.17 14.66
CA VAL A 184 -12.48 10.56 15.06
C VAL A 184 -13.76 11.33 15.41
N LEU A 185 -14.82 11.20 14.62
CA LEU A 185 -16.11 11.84 14.93
C LEU A 185 -16.72 11.27 16.23
N ALA A 186 -16.61 9.97 16.45
CA ALA A 186 -17.06 9.32 17.69
C ALA A 186 -16.28 9.80 18.92
N LEU A 187 -14.96 10.00 18.80
CA LEU A 187 -14.13 10.57 19.87
C LEU A 187 -14.51 12.03 20.16
N LYS A 188 -14.67 12.86 19.12
CA LYS A 188 -15.11 14.25 19.26
C LYS A 188 -16.47 14.40 19.93
N SER A 189 -17.37 13.45 19.69
CA SER A 189 -18.72 13.47 20.30
C SER A 189 -18.78 12.85 21.70
N GLY A 190 -17.68 12.27 22.20
CA GLY A 190 -17.63 11.58 23.48
C GLY A 190 -18.34 10.20 23.44
N GLN A 191 -18.62 9.64 22.27
CA GLN A 191 -19.14 8.29 22.12
C GLN A 191 -18.09 7.23 22.50
N ILE A 192 -16.82 7.53 22.26
CA ILE A 192 -15.66 6.74 22.70
C ILE A 192 -14.69 7.64 23.45
N ASP A 193 -13.79 7.05 24.21
CA ASP A 193 -12.82 7.75 25.06
C ASP A 193 -11.43 7.81 24.41
N ALA A 194 -11.10 6.82 23.59
CA ALA A 194 -9.84 6.76 22.85
C ALA A 194 -9.99 6.00 21.53
N ILE A 195 -9.06 6.26 20.60
CA ILE A 195 -8.90 5.50 19.34
C ILE A 195 -7.59 4.74 19.43
N VAL A 196 -7.57 3.49 18.96
CA VAL A 196 -6.33 2.74 18.73
C VAL A 196 -6.11 2.59 17.23
N THR A 197 -4.93 3.01 16.77
CA THR A 197 -4.50 2.98 15.37
C THR A 197 -2.97 2.92 15.30
N ASP A 198 -2.42 2.81 14.10
CA ASP A 198 -0.96 2.83 13.88
C ASP A 198 -0.35 4.16 14.33
N LEU A 199 0.84 4.11 14.91
CA LEU A 199 1.48 5.26 15.54
C LEU A 199 1.59 6.50 14.62
N PRO A 200 2.02 6.43 13.35
CA PRO A 200 2.05 7.61 12.47
C PRO A 200 0.66 8.18 12.18
N THR A 201 -0.33 7.31 12.03
CA THR A 201 -1.72 7.72 11.85
C THR A 201 -2.27 8.37 13.12
N ALA A 202 -1.89 7.87 14.29
CA ALA A 202 -2.24 8.47 15.58
C ALA A 202 -1.74 9.92 15.69
N PHE A 203 -0.49 10.18 15.32
CA PHE A 203 0.06 11.54 15.30
C PHE A 203 -0.69 12.47 14.33
N TYR A 204 -1.04 11.98 13.16
CA TYR A 204 -1.83 12.76 12.21
C TYR A 204 -3.23 13.09 12.76
N MET A 205 -3.93 12.12 13.35
CA MET A 205 -5.23 12.35 13.97
C MET A 205 -5.14 13.39 15.08
N ALA A 206 -4.17 13.26 15.96
CA ALA A 206 -3.97 14.18 17.07
C ALA A 206 -3.64 15.60 16.61
N ALA A 207 -2.79 15.74 15.58
CA ALA A 207 -2.30 17.06 15.14
C ALA A 207 -3.20 17.75 14.11
N ALA A 208 -3.96 17.00 13.28
CA ALA A 208 -4.65 17.56 12.13
C ALA A 208 -6.17 17.32 12.12
N GLN A 209 -6.67 16.33 12.85
CA GLN A 209 -8.10 16.00 12.85
C GLN A 209 -8.80 16.34 14.16
N LEU A 210 -8.06 16.44 15.27
CA LEU A 210 -8.57 16.77 16.59
C LEU A 210 -8.07 18.16 17.00
N ASP A 211 -8.89 18.95 17.68
CA ASP A 211 -8.51 20.31 18.09
C ASP A 211 -7.53 20.30 19.28
N ASP A 212 -7.64 19.28 20.12
CA ASP A 212 -6.85 19.08 21.35
C ASP A 212 -6.38 17.61 21.47
N GLY A 213 -6.08 16.99 20.33
CA GLY A 213 -5.68 15.59 20.25
C GLY A 213 -4.31 15.33 20.86
N THR A 214 -4.17 14.18 21.49
CA THR A 214 -2.93 13.68 22.07
C THR A 214 -2.74 12.20 21.76
N VAL A 215 -1.50 11.81 21.47
CA VAL A 215 -1.07 10.41 21.45
C VAL A 215 -0.57 10.08 22.85
N SER A 216 -1.43 9.47 23.68
CA SER A 216 -1.16 9.25 25.12
C SER A 216 -0.17 8.11 25.35
N ALA A 217 -0.22 7.06 24.54
CA ALA A 217 0.64 5.89 24.70
C ALA A 217 0.76 5.10 23.40
N GLN A 218 1.78 4.23 23.32
CA GLN A 218 1.88 3.21 22.29
C GLN A 218 1.85 1.80 22.92
N PHE A 219 1.35 0.85 22.17
CA PHE A 219 1.28 -0.55 22.61
C PHE A 219 2.69 -1.15 22.64
N PRO A 220 2.94 -2.13 23.52
CA PRO A 220 4.19 -2.87 23.51
C PRO A 220 4.38 -3.54 22.14
N ALA A 221 5.53 -3.32 21.54
CA ALA A 221 5.94 -4.11 20.39
C ALA A 221 6.57 -5.40 20.89
N ASP A 222 5.85 -6.52 20.85
CA ASP A 222 6.35 -7.85 21.26
C ASP A 222 7.49 -8.36 20.36
N GLY A 223 8.47 -7.48 20.13
CA GLY A 223 9.68 -7.70 19.33
C GLY A 223 9.51 -7.61 17.82
N LYS A 224 8.29 -7.44 17.29
CA LYS A 224 8.09 -7.44 15.83
C LYS A 224 7.33 -6.23 15.30
N GLY A 225 6.47 -5.58 16.10
CA GLY A 225 5.59 -4.51 15.61
C GLY A 225 4.69 -4.94 14.44
N ASP A 226 3.86 -4.02 13.96
CA ASP A 226 3.09 -4.21 12.73
C ASP A 226 3.96 -3.92 11.51
N GLN A 227 4.13 -4.89 10.65
CA GLN A 227 4.90 -4.78 9.41
C GLN A 227 3.98 -4.45 8.24
N PHE A 228 4.20 -3.32 7.56
CA PHE A 228 3.42 -2.93 6.39
C PHE A 228 4.04 -3.44 5.10
N GLY A 229 3.21 -4.05 4.24
CA GLY A 229 3.57 -4.49 2.90
C GLY A 229 2.59 -4.00 1.84
N PHE A 230 3.02 -4.02 0.59
CA PHE A 230 2.10 -3.86 -0.53
C PHE A 230 1.14 -5.03 -0.59
N VAL A 231 -0.11 -4.73 -0.94
CA VAL A 231 -1.10 -5.75 -1.34
C VAL A 231 -1.07 -5.90 -2.86
N LEU A 232 -1.12 -7.15 -3.32
CA LEU A 232 -1.18 -7.52 -4.73
C LEU A 232 -2.36 -8.47 -4.96
N PRO A 233 -2.90 -8.56 -6.20
CA PRO A 233 -3.85 -9.61 -6.55
C PRO A 233 -3.30 -10.98 -6.18
N LYS A 234 -4.16 -11.89 -5.74
CA LYS A 234 -3.73 -13.26 -5.38
C LYS A 234 -3.08 -13.97 -6.54
N GLY A 235 -1.87 -14.52 -6.34
CA GLY A 235 -1.08 -15.17 -7.38
C GLY A 235 -0.39 -14.21 -8.34
N SER A 236 -0.17 -12.96 -7.96
CA SER A 236 0.49 -11.95 -8.81
C SER A 236 1.95 -12.31 -9.12
N GLU A 237 2.30 -12.31 -10.40
CA GLU A 237 3.68 -12.48 -10.87
C GLU A 237 4.60 -11.31 -10.45
N LEU A 238 4.01 -10.18 -10.00
CA LEU A 238 4.77 -9.01 -9.57
C LEU A 238 5.27 -9.14 -8.14
N THR A 239 4.74 -10.07 -7.32
CA THR A 239 5.10 -10.18 -5.90
C THR A 239 6.60 -10.31 -5.70
N SER A 240 7.25 -11.23 -6.42
CA SER A 240 8.71 -11.41 -6.33
C SER A 240 9.52 -10.22 -6.83
N LYS A 241 8.99 -9.45 -7.80
CA LYS A 241 9.65 -8.24 -8.31
C LYS A 241 9.57 -7.11 -7.30
N VAL A 242 8.42 -6.96 -6.63
CA VAL A 242 8.23 -5.98 -5.54
C VAL A 242 9.14 -6.33 -4.36
N ASP A 243 9.19 -7.60 -3.96
CA ASP A 243 10.07 -8.05 -2.88
C ASP A 243 11.55 -7.76 -3.17
N LYS A 244 11.99 -8.04 -4.39
CA LYS A 244 13.37 -7.73 -4.82
C LYS A 244 13.64 -6.22 -4.80
N ALA A 245 12.68 -5.42 -5.27
CA ALA A 245 12.81 -3.96 -5.25
C ALA A 245 12.92 -3.44 -3.81
N LEU A 246 12.05 -3.93 -2.90
CA LEU A 246 12.09 -3.56 -1.49
C LEU A 246 13.41 -3.96 -0.83
N GLN A 247 13.93 -5.17 -1.13
CA GLN A 247 15.23 -5.59 -0.63
C GLN A 247 16.34 -4.66 -1.09
N THR A 248 16.37 -4.27 -2.37
CA THR A 248 17.36 -3.31 -2.89
C THR A 248 17.29 -1.97 -2.18
N LEU A 249 16.07 -1.45 -1.96
CA LEU A 249 15.84 -0.16 -1.30
C LEU A 249 16.14 -0.18 0.21
N ASP A 250 16.07 -1.35 0.83
CA ASP A 250 16.49 -1.55 2.23
C ASP A 250 18.02 -1.62 2.31
N ASP A 251 18.65 -2.43 1.47
CA ASP A 251 20.10 -2.64 1.44
C ASP A 251 20.87 -1.34 1.14
N ASP A 252 20.34 -0.47 0.27
CA ASP A 252 20.96 0.83 -0.07
C ASP A 252 20.58 1.96 0.90
N GLY A 253 19.71 1.68 1.87
CA GLY A 253 19.26 2.62 2.89
C GLY A 253 18.19 3.62 2.44
N THR A 254 17.64 3.47 1.23
CA THR A 254 16.58 4.36 0.70
C THR A 254 15.33 4.32 1.57
N LEU A 255 14.86 3.14 2.00
CA LEU A 255 13.69 3.03 2.89
C LEU A 255 13.91 3.81 4.20
N LYS A 256 15.09 3.68 4.79
CA LYS A 256 15.48 4.41 6.01
C LYS A 256 15.48 5.94 5.81
N GLN A 257 16.01 6.41 4.68
CA GLN A 257 16.01 7.84 4.34
C GLN A 257 14.60 8.37 4.17
N LEU A 258 13.73 7.63 3.48
CA LEU A 258 12.33 8.00 3.29
C LEU A 258 11.57 8.02 4.63
N GLN A 259 11.78 7.02 5.48
CA GLN A 259 11.22 6.99 6.82
C GLN A 259 11.66 8.22 7.64
N THR A 260 12.96 8.50 7.69
CA THR A 260 13.48 9.68 8.41
C THR A 260 12.89 10.98 7.86
N LYS A 261 12.75 11.08 6.54
CA LYS A 261 12.22 12.30 5.91
C LYS A 261 10.75 12.57 6.24
N TRP A 262 9.92 11.53 6.30
CA TRP A 262 8.48 11.69 6.36
C TRP A 262 7.86 11.35 7.71
N LEU A 263 8.52 10.49 8.52
CA LEU A 263 7.99 9.93 9.76
C LEU A 263 8.83 10.26 11.01
N SER A 264 9.70 11.28 10.96
CA SER A 264 10.65 11.58 12.04
C SER A 264 10.04 12.18 13.32
N SER A 265 8.75 12.55 13.31
CA SER A 265 8.07 13.17 14.46
C SER A 265 7.60 12.20 15.56
N GLU A 266 7.88 10.88 15.42
CA GLU A 266 7.20 9.81 16.19
C GLU A 266 7.99 9.28 17.40
N THR A 267 8.99 9.98 17.92
CA THR A 267 10.08 9.33 18.68
C THR A 267 9.94 9.28 20.21
N ASN A 268 8.90 9.83 20.85
CA ASN A 268 8.85 9.91 22.32
C ASN A 268 7.52 9.51 22.97
N THR A 269 6.68 8.73 22.31
CA THR A 269 5.40 8.28 22.91
C THR A 269 5.67 7.19 23.96
N PRO A 270 5.11 7.31 25.19
CA PRO A 270 5.27 6.31 26.23
C PRO A 270 4.73 4.93 25.79
N VAL A 271 5.43 3.85 26.15
CA VAL A 271 4.92 2.48 25.97
C VAL A 271 4.01 2.12 27.13
N LEU A 272 2.84 1.55 26.84
CA LEU A 272 1.90 1.00 27.85
C LEU A 272 2.59 -0.01 28.76
N LYS A 273 2.30 0.05 30.05
CA LYS A 273 2.82 -0.83 31.08
C LYS A 273 1.71 -1.65 31.74
#